data_0d61fac24ec1046e572e7493803252eb
#
_entry.id   0d61fac24ec1046e572e7493803252eb
#
_cell.length_a   1.000
_cell.length_b   1.000
_cell.length_c   1.000
_cell.angle_alpha   90.00
_cell.angle_beta   90.00
_cell.angle_gamma   90.00
#
_symmetry.space_group_name_H-M   'P 1'
#
loop_
_entity.id
_entity.type
_entity.pdbx_description
1 polymer ?
#
loop_
_entity_poly.entity_id
_entity_poly.type
_entity_poly.pdbx_seq_one_letter_code
_entity_poly.pdbx_strand_id
1 'polypeptide(L)'
;MRYKNIAVLMTALDSESQAVELKGIEEFGKSRGYNIAVFVWYTGAFEKEKHNTGEVNIVNLPDLSLFDGVIVFSNVFHIEKNRQLIEDALDKLTCPIVCIGCRLKDYYSIHTDNYTAMRKLVEHFVVDHKVKDIHFVKGIEGNEDAAERYRAFEDVMREHNLPILPERISQGDFYV
;
A
#
# COMPACT_ATOMS: atom_id res chain seq x y z
N MET A 1 2.14 -3.07 35.23
CA MET A 1 1.66 -3.52 33.90
C MET A 1 2.74 -3.12 32.88
N ARG A 2 3.30 -4.05 32.12
CA ARG A 2 4.26 -3.69 31.07
C ARG A 2 3.47 -3.13 29.88
N TYR A 3 3.77 -1.90 29.46
CA TYR A 3 3.22 -1.36 28.22
C TYR A 3 3.75 -2.18 27.04
N LYS A 4 2.89 -2.45 26.08
CA LYS A 4 3.32 -3.03 24.79
C LYS A 4 3.83 -1.94 23.88
N ASN A 5 4.91 -2.22 23.18
CA ASN A 5 5.52 -1.30 22.24
C ASN A 5 5.25 -1.80 20.82
N ILE A 6 4.67 -0.95 19.99
CA ILE A 6 4.39 -1.24 18.58
C ILE A 6 5.23 -0.32 17.71
N ALA A 7 6.00 -0.88 16.78
CA ALA A 7 6.69 -0.12 15.76
C ALA A 7 5.79 0.07 14.54
N VAL A 8 5.81 1.27 13.95
CA VAL A 8 5.14 1.57 12.69
C VAL A 8 6.22 2.00 11.70
N LEU A 9 6.34 1.27 10.59
CA LEU A 9 7.27 1.57 9.49
C LEU A 9 6.47 2.15 8.33
N MET A 10 6.77 3.39 7.95
CA MET A 10 6.02 4.08 6.89
C MET A 10 6.86 5.13 6.17
N THR A 11 6.41 5.55 4.99
CA THR A 11 6.97 6.69 4.27
C THR A 11 5.97 7.85 4.24
N ALA A 12 6.47 9.08 4.11
CA ALA A 12 5.69 10.26 3.77
C ALA A 12 4.47 10.56 4.68
N LEU A 13 4.71 11.15 5.83
CA LEU A 13 3.63 11.64 6.72
C LEU A 13 2.79 12.80 6.13
N ASP A 14 3.22 13.36 5.03
CA ASP A 14 2.54 14.43 4.29
C ASP A 14 1.38 13.93 3.41
N SER A 15 1.22 12.62 3.27
CA SER A 15 0.04 12.03 2.63
C SER A 15 -1.16 12.07 3.59
N GLU A 16 -2.25 12.69 3.16
CA GLU A 16 -3.49 12.80 3.94
C GLU A 16 -4.03 11.43 4.36
N SER A 17 -4.04 10.45 3.45
CA SER A 17 -4.51 9.10 3.74
C SER A 17 -3.69 8.43 4.85
N GLN A 18 -2.36 8.51 4.77
CA GLN A 18 -1.47 7.90 5.75
C GLN A 18 -1.56 8.57 7.13
N ALA A 19 -1.74 9.89 7.15
CA ALA A 19 -1.97 10.62 8.40
C ALA A 19 -3.26 10.17 9.10
N VAL A 20 -4.32 9.91 8.35
CA VAL A 20 -5.59 9.38 8.88
C VAL A 20 -5.42 7.96 9.41
N GLU A 21 -4.75 7.09 8.66
CA GLU A 21 -4.46 5.71 9.08
C GLU A 21 -3.61 5.67 10.35
N LEU A 22 -2.53 6.47 10.40
CA LEU A 22 -1.68 6.57 11.58
C LEU A 22 -2.45 7.08 12.80
N LYS A 23 -3.33 8.08 12.61
CA LYS A 23 -4.18 8.58 13.68
C LYS A 23 -5.07 7.47 14.26
N GLY A 24 -5.66 6.62 13.40
CA GLY A 24 -6.44 5.46 13.85
C GLY A 24 -5.62 4.48 14.70
N ILE A 25 -4.37 4.21 14.27
CA ILE A 25 -3.43 3.36 15.02
C ILE A 25 -3.11 3.98 16.38
N GLU A 26 -2.82 5.29 16.43
CA GLU A 26 -2.53 5.99 17.68
C GLU A 26 -3.71 5.99 18.65
N GLU A 27 -4.91 6.31 18.17
CA GLU A 27 -6.12 6.36 19.01
C GLU A 27 -6.41 4.98 19.61
N PHE A 28 -6.33 3.91 18.80
CA PHE A 28 -6.51 2.55 19.30
C PHE A 28 -5.40 2.16 20.27
N GLY A 29 -4.14 2.46 19.94
CA GLY A 29 -2.99 2.17 20.79
C GLY A 29 -3.12 2.85 22.17
N LYS A 30 -3.46 4.12 22.20
CA LYS A 30 -3.74 4.86 23.44
C LYS A 30 -4.84 4.22 24.25
N SER A 31 -5.94 3.79 23.63
CA SER A 31 -7.06 3.14 24.32
C SER A 31 -6.69 1.80 24.98
N ARG A 32 -5.65 1.14 24.48
CA ARG A 32 -5.15 -0.14 24.98
C ARG A 32 -3.89 -0.03 25.85
N GLY A 33 -3.37 1.18 26.04
CA GLY A 33 -2.13 1.41 26.77
C GLY A 33 -0.90 0.91 26.01
N TYR A 34 -0.90 1.01 24.68
CA TYR A 34 0.25 0.69 23.86
C TYR A 34 1.07 1.95 23.57
N ASN A 35 2.39 1.81 23.53
CA ASN A 35 3.28 2.83 23.01
C ASN A 35 3.43 2.60 21.51
N ILE A 36 3.25 3.65 20.73
CA ILE A 36 3.42 3.62 19.27
C ILE A 36 4.70 4.40 18.93
N ALA A 37 5.67 3.72 18.34
CA ALA A 37 6.88 4.34 17.81
C ALA A 37 6.83 4.34 16.29
N VAL A 38 6.88 5.51 15.68
CA VAL A 38 6.74 5.68 14.23
C VAL A 38 8.11 5.96 13.62
N PHE A 39 8.53 5.13 12.69
CA PHE A 39 9.77 5.27 11.91
C PHE A 39 9.40 5.67 10.49
N VAL A 40 9.71 6.90 10.14
CA VAL A 40 9.33 7.51 8.88
C VAL A 40 10.55 7.82 8.06
N TRP A 41 10.50 7.55 6.77
CA TRP A 41 11.51 8.01 5.82
C TRP A 41 10.85 8.58 4.56
N TYR A 42 11.57 9.44 3.87
CA TYR A 42 11.07 10.15 2.71
C TYR A 42 11.78 9.67 1.44
N THR A 43 11.24 8.62 0.84
CA THR A 43 11.69 8.15 -0.47
C THR A 43 10.66 8.55 -1.52
N GLY A 44 11.12 9.09 -2.64
CA GLY A 44 10.28 9.50 -3.75
C GLY A 44 10.72 8.87 -5.07
N ALA A 45 9.78 8.70 -6.00
CA ALA A 45 10.06 8.18 -7.32
C ALA A 45 11.03 9.07 -8.14
N PHE A 46 11.10 10.35 -7.80
CA PHE A 46 11.94 11.34 -8.47
C PHE A 46 13.24 11.65 -7.73
N GLU A 47 13.43 11.07 -6.53
CA GLU A 47 14.62 11.29 -5.74
C GLU A 47 15.80 10.45 -6.23
N LYS A 48 17.01 10.95 -6.00
CA LYS A 48 18.22 10.22 -6.38
C LYS A 48 18.34 8.92 -5.59
N GLU A 49 18.82 7.86 -6.24
CA GLU A 49 18.99 6.54 -5.62
C GLU A 49 19.79 6.59 -4.31
N LYS A 50 20.81 7.43 -4.23
CA LYS A 50 21.61 7.62 -2.99
C LYS A 50 20.78 8.20 -1.85
N HIS A 51 19.89 9.16 -2.15
CA HIS A 51 19.00 9.73 -1.16
C HIS A 51 18.06 8.64 -0.65
N ASN A 52 17.34 7.97 -1.54
CA ASN A 52 16.40 6.92 -1.16
C ASN A 52 17.06 5.78 -0.38
N THR A 53 18.30 5.39 -0.74
CA THR A 53 19.06 4.38 0.01
C THR A 53 19.46 4.88 1.40
N GLY A 54 19.78 6.17 1.53
CA GLY A 54 20.09 6.78 2.82
C GLY A 54 18.88 6.82 3.74
N GLU A 55 17.75 7.28 3.21
CA GLU A 55 16.49 7.38 3.96
C GLU A 55 16.01 6.02 4.48
N VAL A 56 16.05 4.98 3.65
CA VAL A 56 15.57 3.66 4.06
C VAL A 56 16.41 3.01 5.17
N ASN A 57 17.64 3.49 5.39
CA ASN A 57 18.48 3.02 6.52
C ASN A 57 17.85 3.29 7.88
N ILE A 58 16.83 4.12 7.96
CA ILE A 58 16.04 4.33 9.17
C ILE A 58 15.47 3.01 9.72
N VAL A 59 15.20 2.02 8.87
CA VAL A 59 14.72 0.70 9.29
C VAL A 59 15.74 -0.04 10.19
N ASN A 60 17.04 0.29 10.04
CA ASN A 60 18.11 -0.30 10.83
C ASN A 60 18.43 0.49 12.13
N LEU A 61 17.76 1.62 12.35
CA LEU A 61 17.99 2.46 13.53
C LEU A 61 17.44 1.82 14.81
N PRO A 62 16.17 1.35 14.83
CA PRO A 62 15.63 0.69 16.00
C PRO A 62 16.06 -0.77 16.06
N ASP A 63 16.24 -1.28 17.27
CA ASP A 63 16.19 -2.72 17.48
C ASP A 63 14.73 -3.17 17.48
N LEU A 64 14.24 -3.59 16.32
CA LEU A 64 12.86 -4.02 16.14
C LEU A 64 12.48 -5.25 16.99
N SER A 65 13.46 -6.01 17.46
CA SER A 65 13.22 -7.15 18.36
C SER A 65 12.70 -6.76 19.76
N LEU A 66 12.83 -5.48 20.11
CA LEU A 66 12.33 -4.94 21.38
C LEU A 66 10.84 -4.59 21.33
N PHE A 67 10.21 -4.66 20.14
CA PHE A 67 8.80 -4.37 19.97
C PHE A 67 7.93 -5.63 20.11
N ASP A 68 6.74 -5.43 20.64
CA ASP A 68 5.74 -6.50 20.80
C ASP A 68 4.93 -6.74 19.51
N GLY A 69 5.08 -5.87 18.50
CA GLY A 69 4.50 -5.98 17.17
C GLY A 69 5.00 -4.91 16.21
N VAL A 70 4.89 -5.17 14.92
CA VAL A 70 5.30 -4.25 13.86
C VAL A 70 4.17 -4.05 12.86
N ILE A 71 3.91 -2.80 12.49
CA ILE A 71 2.99 -2.42 11.42
C ILE A 71 3.83 -1.85 10.28
N VAL A 72 3.60 -2.32 9.06
CA VAL A 72 4.34 -1.88 7.86
C VAL A 72 3.36 -1.38 6.82
N PHE A 73 3.58 -0.17 6.32
CA PHE A 73 2.78 0.39 5.25
C PHE A 73 3.33 -0.01 3.87
N SER A 74 2.43 -0.25 2.89
CA SER A 74 2.81 -0.69 1.54
C SER A 74 3.74 0.25 0.80
N ASN A 75 3.61 1.53 1.06
CA ASN A 75 4.40 2.56 0.40
C ASN A 75 5.92 2.48 0.69
N VAL A 76 6.33 1.71 1.70
CA VAL A 76 7.75 1.45 1.96
C VAL A 76 8.40 0.55 0.89
N PHE A 77 7.59 -0.13 0.07
CA PHE A 77 8.05 -1.13 -0.90
C PHE A 77 8.10 -0.63 -2.36
N HIS A 78 7.92 0.64 -2.61
CA HIS A 78 7.93 1.18 -3.98
C HIS A 78 9.25 1.01 -4.74
N ILE A 79 10.36 0.82 -4.03
CA ILE A 79 11.67 0.61 -4.62
C ILE A 79 12.15 -0.79 -4.27
N GLU A 80 12.34 -1.66 -5.27
CA GLU A 80 12.66 -3.08 -5.08
C GLU A 80 13.88 -3.32 -4.20
N LYS A 81 14.94 -2.53 -4.37
CA LYS A 81 16.14 -2.61 -3.52
C LYS A 81 15.85 -2.34 -2.04
N ASN A 82 14.95 -1.41 -1.77
CA ASN A 82 14.54 -1.07 -0.41
C ASN A 82 13.65 -2.16 0.17
N ARG A 83 12.85 -2.80 -0.67
CA ARG A 83 11.99 -3.93 -0.31
C ARG A 83 12.79 -5.03 0.37
N GLN A 84 13.86 -5.51 -0.27
CA GLN A 84 14.69 -6.58 0.28
C GLN A 84 15.27 -6.23 1.66
N LEU A 85 15.77 -5.01 1.83
CA LEU A 85 16.32 -4.55 3.10
C LEU A 85 15.26 -4.56 4.23
N ILE A 86 14.04 -4.15 3.92
CA ILE A 86 12.94 -4.15 4.89
C ILE A 86 12.52 -5.59 5.19
N GLU A 87 12.37 -6.43 4.16
CA GLU A 87 12.03 -7.85 4.31
C GLU A 87 13.06 -8.58 5.18
N ASP A 88 14.36 -8.33 4.95
CA ASP A 88 15.45 -8.91 5.74
C ASP A 88 15.42 -8.47 7.21
N ALA A 89 14.95 -7.25 7.48
CA ALA A 89 14.78 -6.76 8.84
C ALA A 89 13.57 -7.43 9.52
N LEU A 90 12.47 -7.57 8.80
CA LEU A 90 11.23 -8.19 9.31
C LEU A 90 11.37 -9.70 9.55
N ASP A 91 12.12 -10.41 8.70
CA ASP A 91 12.34 -11.86 8.81
C ASP A 91 13.05 -12.30 10.08
N LYS A 92 13.77 -11.38 10.73
CA LYS A 92 14.46 -11.63 12.00
C LYS A 92 13.54 -11.54 13.21
N LEU A 93 12.29 -11.09 13.01
CA LEU A 93 11.37 -10.84 14.09
C LEU A 93 10.53 -12.06 14.44
N THR A 94 10.20 -12.18 15.70
CA THR A 94 9.30 -13.22 16.21
C THR A 94 7.94 -12.66 16.67
N CYS A 95 7.81 -11.33 16.69
CA CYS A 95 6.55 -10.67 17.03
C CYS A 95 5.58 -10.65 15.82
N PRO A 96 4.28 -10.46 16.06
CA PRO A 96 3.31 -10.29 14.98
C PRO A 96 3.65 -9.10 14.07
N ILE A 97 3.53 -9.31 12.76
CA ILE A 97 3.71 -8.29 11.74
C ILE A 97 2.38 -8.13 10.99
N VAL A 98 1.97 -6.88 10.79
CA VAL A 98 0.78 -6.51 10.02
C VAL A 98 1.16 -5.56 8.91
N CYS A 99 0.80 -5.90 7.67
CA CYS A 99 0.99 -5.05 6.51
C CYS A 99 -0.29 -4.26 6.20
N ILE A 100 -0.18 -2.96 5.94
CA ILE A 100 -1.28 -2.11 5.51
C ILE A 100 -1.06 -1.73 4.04
N GLY A 101 -2.06 -2.03 3.19
CA GLY A 101 -2.03 -1.70 1.77
C GLY A 101 -1.21 -2.64 0.89
N CYS A 102 -0.63 -3.71 1.43
CA CYS A 102 0.09 -4.72 0.65
C CYS A 102 -0.05 -6.12 1.25
N ARG A 103 0.23 -7.11 0.43
CA ARG A 103 0.46 -8.49 0.86
C ARG A 103 1.95 -8.77 0.83
N LEU A 104 2.51 -9.15 1.94
CA LEU A 104 3.92 -9.48 2.07
C LEU A 104 4.07 -10.82 2.77
N LYS A 105 4.60 -11.81 2.05
CA LYS A 105 4.79 -13.17 2.59
C LYS A 105 3.51 -13.69 3.26
N ASP A 106 3.65 -14.38 4.40
CA ASP A 106 2.53 -14.92 5.20
C ASP A 106 2.13 -13.98 6.35
N TYR A 107 2.52 -12.71 6.31
CA TYR A 107 2.14 -11.74 7.33
C TYR A 107 0.66 -11.37 7.22
N TYR A 108 0.09 -10.96 8.36
CA TYR A 108 -1.27 -10.41 8.35
C TYR A 108 -1.32 -9.17 7.45
N SER A 109 -2.36 -9.06 6.63
CA SER A 109 -2.51 -7.92 5.74
C SER A 109 -3.90 -7.30 5.84
N ILE A 110 -3.93 -5.98 5.78
CA ILE A 110 -5.13 -5.16 5.67
C ILE A 110 -4.99 -4.37 4.38
N HIS A 111 -5.90 -4.55 3.45
CA HIS A 111 -5.89 -3.86 2.15
C HIS A 111 -7.30 -3.56 1.69
N THR A 112 -7.41 -2.60 0.80
CA THR A 112 -8.67 -2.25 0.16
C THR A 112 -9.05 -3.33 -0.85
N ASP A 113 -10.32 -3.72 -0.88
CA ASP A 113 -10.85 -4.59 -1.93
C ASP A 113 -11.03 -3.78 -3.24
N ASN A 114 -9.92 -3.56 -3.91
CA ASN A 114 -9.85 -2.77 -5.15
C ASN A 114 -10.61 -3.44 -6.29
N TYR A 115 -10.60 -4.77 -6.35
CA TYR A 115 -11.29 -5.53 -7.38
C TYR A 115 -12.79 -5.32 -7.29
N THR A 116 -13.40 -5.61 -6.14
CA THR A 116 -14.86 -5.49 -5.97
C THR A 116 -15.33 -4.04 -6.13
N ALA A 117 -14.56 -3.08 -5.62
CA ALA A 117 -14.91 -1.67 -5.73
C ALA A 117 -14.91 -1.20 -7.19
N MET A 118 -13.84 -1.51 -7.95
CA MET A 118 -13.75 -1.15 -9.36
C MET A 118 -14.78 -1.90 -10.22
N ARG A 119 -15.00 -3.18 -9.94
CA ARG A 119 -16.02 -3.97 -10.62
C ARG A 119 -17.40 -3.30 -10.53
N LYS A 120 -17.81 -2.93 -9.33
CA LYS A 120 -19.10 -2.23 -9.11
C LYS A 120 -19.16 -0.90 -9.86
N LEU A 121 -18.05 -0.16 -9.89
CA LEU A 121 -17.99 1.11 -10.62
C LEU A 121 -18.17 0.91 -12.13
N VAL A 122 -17.46 -0.04 -12.73
CA VAL A 122 -17.55 -0.32 -14.17
C VAL A 122 -18.90 -0.91 -14.52
N GLU A 123 -19.46 -1.83 -13.72
CA GLU A 123 -20.81 -2.36 -13.89
C GLU A 123 -21.86 -1.24 -13.86
N HIS A 124 -21.73 -0.27 -12.96
CA HIS A 124 -22.62 0.88 -12.91
C HIS A 124 -22.62 1.66 -14.23
N PHE A 125 -21.45 1.94 -14.81
CA PHE A 125 -21.39 2.59 -16.11
C PHE A 125 -22.00 1.73 -17.22
N VAL A 126 -21.68 0.46 -17.27
CA VAL A 126 -22.13 -0.43 -18.35
C VAL A 126 -23.61 -0.75 -18.24
N VAL A 127 -24.10 -1.09 -17.04
CA VAL A 127 -25.46 -1.59 -16.83
C VAL A 127 -26.45 -0.45 -16.65
N ASP A 128 -26.17 0.49 -15.76
CA ASP A 128 -27.11 1.56 -15.42
C ASP A 128 -27.09 2.69 -16.44
N HIS A 129 -25.90 3.12 -16.87
CA HIS A 129 -25.73 4.20 -17.81
C HIS A 129 -25.62 3.78 -19.28
N LYS A 130 -25.55 2.47 -19.56
CA LYS A 130 -25.43 1.90 -20.91
C LYS A 130 -24.20 2.40 -21.69
N VAL A 131 -23.14 2.79 -20.97
CA VAL A 131 -21.89 3.24 -21.57
C VAL A 131 -21.19 2.04 -22.22
N LYS A 132 -20.78 2.17 -23.47
CA LYS A 132 -20.04 1.13 -24.21
C LYS A 132 -18.59 1.51 -24.47
N ASP A 133 -18.30 2.79 -24.45
CA ASP A 133 -16.99 3.35 -24.77
C ASP A 133 -16.34 3.87 -23.48
N ILE A 134 -15.53 3.02 -22.85
CA ILE A 134 -14.87 3.35 -21.58
C ILE A 134 -13.36 3.48 -21.85
N HIS A 135 -12.77 4.59 -21.41
CA HIS A 135 -11.35 4.79 -21.34
C HIS A 135 -10.86 4.48 -19.93
N PHE A 136 -9.76 3.74 -19.83
CA PHE A 136 -9.18 3.37 -18.55
C PHE A 136 -7.75 3.88 -18.44
N VAL A 137 -7.46 4.58 -17.35
CA VAL A 137 -6.10 5.00 -17.00
C VAL A 137 -5.56 4.04 -15.96
N LYS A 138 -4.54 3.27 -16.34
CA LYS A 138 -3.83 2.36 -15.43
C LYS A 138 -3.01 3.17 -14.43
N GLY A 139 -2.71 2.55 -13.28
CA GLY A 139 -1.70 3.06 -12.36
C GLY A 139 -0.30 2.55 -12.70
N ILE A 140 0.64 2.78 -11.80
CA ILE A 140 2.06 2.39 -11.96
C ILE A 140 2.16 0.86 -12.15
N GLU A 141 3.01 0.45 -13.10
CA GLU A 141 3.29 -0.97 -13.34
C GLU A 141 3.92 -1.62 -12.10
N GLY A 142 3.51 -2.85 -11.79
CA GLY A 142 3.93 -3.55 -10.58
C GLY A 142 3.15 -3.18 -9.30
N ASN A 143 2.23 -2.21 -9.36
CA ASN A 143 1.36 -1.89 -8.24
C ASN A 143 0.17 -2.86 -8.20
N GLU A 144 0.03 -3.64 -7.11
CA GLU A 144 -1.03 -4.65 -6.95
C GLU A 144 -2.43 -4.06 -7.00
N ASP A 145 -2.66 -2.92 -6.35
CA ASP A 145 -3.96 -2.22 -6.33
C ASP A 145 -4.38 -1.80 -7.73
N ALA A 146 -3.43 -1.27 -8.52
CA ALA A 146 -3.67 -0.89 -9.90
C ALA A 146 -3.99 -2.10 -10.78
N ALA A 147 -3.28 -3.21 -10.58
CA ALA A 147 -3.51 -4.45 -11.31
C ALA A 147 -4.90 -5.05 -10.98
N GLU A 148 -5.31 -5.05 -9.71
CA GLU A 148 -6.65 -5.50 -9.30
C GLU A 148 -7.76 -4.65 -9.93
N ARG A 149 -7.60 -3.32 -9.94
CA ARG A 149 -8.57 -2.42 -10.59
C ARG A 149 -8.66 -2.65 -12.09
N TYR A 150 -7.52 -2.82 -12.76
CA TYR A 150 -7.50 -3.08 -14.20
C TYR A 150 -8.13 -4.43 -14.54
N ARG A 151 -7.81 -5.49 -13.78
CA ARG A 151 -8.42 -6.81 -13.94
C ARG A 151 -9.95 -6.74 -13.79
N ALA A 152 -10.45 -6.03 -12.78
CA ALA A 152 -11.90 -5.86 -12.59
C ALA A 152 -12.55 -5.17 -13.77
N PHE A 153 -11.92 -4.12 -14.32
CA PHE A 153 -12.38 -3.48 -15.56
C PHE A 153 -12.43 -4.47 -16.73
N GLU A 154 -11.35 -5.21 -16.98
CA GLU A 154 -11.31 -6.19 -18.06
C GLU A 154 -12.41 -7.26 -17.92
N ASP A 155 -12.63 -7.76 -16.71
CA ASP A 155 -13.62 -8.81 -16.47
C ASP A 155 -15.04 -8.31 -16.76
N VAL A 156 -15.42 -7.12 -16.32
CA VAL A 156 -16.72 -6.52 -16.62
C VAL A 156 -16.90 -6.28 -18.13
N MET A 157 -15.88 -5.73 -18.80
CA MET A 157 -15.96 -5.50 -20.25
C MET A 157 -16.16 -6.81 -21.01
N ARG A 158 -15.46 -7.89 -20.64
CA ARG A 158 -15.63 -9.20 -21.27
C ARG A 158 -17.02 -9.81 -21.00
N GLU A 159 -17.49 -9.76 -19.76
CA GLU A 159 -18.82 -10.29 -19.36
C GLU A 159 -19.96 -9.62 -20.14
N HIS A 160 -19.81 -8.33 -20.45
CA HIS A 160 -20.79 -7.58 -21.23
C HIS A 160 -20.50 -7.55 -22.74
N ASN A 161 -19.53 -8.36 -23.22
CA ASN A 161 -19.13 -8.42 -24.63
C ASN A 161 -18.74 -7.04 -25.21
N LEU A 162 -18.09 -6.20 -24.42
CA LEU A 162 -17.60 -4.89 -24.82
C LEU A 162 -16.11 -4.97 -25.22
N PRO A 163 -15.69 -4.28 -26.29
CA PRO A 163 -14.31 -4.35 -26.74
C PRO A 163 -13.38 -3.57 -25.78
N ILE A 164 -12.24 -4.17 -25.48
CA ILE A 164 -11.12 -3.48 -24.81
C ILE A 164 -10.13 -3.06 -25.91
N LEU A 165 -10.16 -1.78 -26.27
CA LEU A 165 -9.35 -1.25 -27.35
C LEU A 165 -8.06 -0.65 -26.78
N PRO A 166 -6.87 -1.01 -27.32
CA PRO A 166 -5.58 -0.51 -26.81
C PRO A 166 -5.50 1.02 -26.76
N GLU A 167 -6.09 1.73 -27.71
CA GLU A 167 -6.12 3.19 -27.76
C GLU A 167 -6.97 3.85 -26.68
N ARG A 168 -7.75 3.05 -25.94
CA ARG A 168 -8.55 3.50 -24.79
C ARG A 168 -7.91 3.16 -23.45
N ILE A 169 -6.74 2.54 -23.48
CA ILE A 169 -5.98 2.20 -22.28
C ILE A 169 -4.75 3.08 -22.22
N SER A 170 -4.68 3.94 -21.23
CA SER A 170 -3.54 4.81 -21.00
C SER A 170 -2.77 4.37 -19.76
N GLN A 171 -1.46 4.61 -19.75
CA GLN A 171 -0.62 4.43 -18.58
C GLN A 171 -0.64 5.72 -17.76
N GLY A 172 -0.87 5.62 -16.45
CA GLY A 172 -0.75 6.70 -15.46
C GLY A 172 0.31 6.36 -14.43
N ASP A 173 0.70 7.36 -13.66
CA ASP A 173 1.73 7.27 -12.62
C ASP A 173 1.25 7.74 -11.24
N PHE A 174 -0.06 7.97 -11.07
CA PHE A 174 -0.73 8.51 -9.89
C PHE A 174 -0.39 9.99 -9.56
N TYR A 175 0.35 10.67 -10.42
CA TYR A 175 0.66 12.09 -10.28
C TYR A 175 -0.07 12.92 -11.35
N VAL A 176 -0.33 14.19 -11.02
CA VAL A 176 -1.00 15.15 -11.88
C VAL A 176 0.03 16.08 -12.49
#